data_3521a75cdee6d8cf55488df7481a6a34
#
_entry.id   3521a75cdee6d8cf55488df7481a6a34
#
_cell.length_a   1.000
_cell.length_b   1.000
_cell.length_c   1.000
_cell.angle_alpha   90.00
_cell.angle_beta   90.00
_cell.angle_gamma   90.00
#
_symmetry.space_group_name_H-M   'P 1'
#
loop_
_entity.id
_entity.type
_entity.pdbx_description
1 polymer ?
#
loop_
_entity_poly.entity_id
_entity_poly.type
_entity_poly.pdbx_seq_one_letter_code
_entity_poly.pdbx_strand_id
1 'polypeptide(L)'
;MELELTEEELAFQAEVRKMLAEELTPEMKAEAARTTTVFAEKDVALAWQAILHKRGWAGVSWPKEFGGPGWTSNQRYIFNRECALAGAPGLIPLGLRMLAPVLFKYGTKQQQDYYLPKILSGEHYWCQGYSEPGSGSDLASLKCRADKDGDDYIVNGSKIWTTHGQFADHIFCLVRTDQESRPQAGISFLLIDMNTPGIKVEPIITLAGDHEVNQVFFDNVRVPVTNRVGPENEGWTVAKYLLEFERGGGTAATGLNIAMDNLKLLLADLPVEHELHQQAAETAIEVAALSQMETDLQSRIASGQNIGSGASLMKNMTSDLGQRISAMRLAAIAYYGLPHNNVLWIEGEDGVGEERFQTATATYLNNRASSVFGGAREVQKNIIAKTVLGL
;
A
#
# COMPACT_ATOMS: atom_id res chain seq x y z
N MET A 1 -6.22 25.29 -9.54
CA MET A 1 -7.38 25.55 -8.63
C MET A 1 -7.00 24.86 -7.32
N GLU A 2 -6.73 25.63 -6.28
CA GLU A 2 -6.59 25.05 -4.93
C GLU A 2 -7.98 24.61 -4.49
N LEU A 3 -8.07 23.48 -3.77
CA LEU A 3 -9.28 23.11 -3.06
C LEU A 3 -9.53 24.24 -2.04
N GLU A 4 -10.56 25.07 -2.27
CA GLU A 4 -11.00 26.00 -1.25
C GLU A 4 -11.64 25.17 -0.14
N LEU A 5 -10.91 25.05 0.99
CA LEU A 5 -11.39 24.34 2.16
C LEU A 5 -12.46 25.20 2.85
N THR A 6 -13.52 24.58 3.30
CA THR A 6 -14.53 25.21 4.16
C THR A 6 -13.94 25.58 5.53
N GLU A 7 -14.61 26.42 6.29
CA GLU A 7 -14.18 26.76 7.67
C GLU A 7 -14.05 25.52 8.56
N GLU A 8 -14.95 24.52 8.41
CA GLU A 8 -14.89 23.27 9.15
C GLU A 8 -13.66 22.42 8.72
N GLU A 9 -13.35 22.40 7.44
CA GLU A 9 -12.18 21.68 6.91
C GLU A 9 -10.87 22.36 7.32
N LEU A 10 -10.83 23.68 7.36
CA LEU A 10 -9.68 24.44 7.89
C LEU A 10 -9.48 24.19 9.39
N ALA A 11 -10.57 24.15 10.17
CA ALA A 11 -10.51 23.81 11.59
C ALA A 11 -10.00 22.37 11.79
N PHE A 12 -10.48 21.41 11.00
CA PHE A 12 -10.02 20.03 11.03
C PHE A 12 -8.53 19.92 10.63
N GLN A 13 -8.10 20.64 9.59
CA GLN A 13 -6.69 20.70 9.19
C GLN A 13 -5.81 21.22 10.34
N ALA A 14 -6.25 22.27 11.03
CA ALA A 14 -5.53 22.81 12.17
C ALA A 14 -5.44 21.79 13.34
N GLU A 15 -6.52 21.03 13.58
CA GLU A 15 -6.52 19.95 14.58
C GLU A 15 -5.52 18.85 14.23
N VAL A 16 -5.49 18.41 12.97
CA VAL A 16 -4.53 17.41 12.49
C VAL A 16 -3.08 17.91 12.64
N ARG A 17 -2.80 19.15 12.23
CA ARG A 17 -1.46 19.76 12.39
C ARG A 17 -1.03 19.86 13.83
N LYS A 18 -1.94 20.21 14.73
CA LYS A 18 -1.67 20.25 16.17
C LYS A 18 -1.31 18.87 16.69
N MET A 19 -2.11 17.85 16.35
CA MET A 19 -1.83 16.46 16.74
C MET A 19 -0.46 15.99 16.23
N LEU A 20 -0.13 16.28 14.96
CA LEU A 20 1.16 15.94 14.39
C LEU A 20 2.33 16.63 15.11
N ALA A 21 2.17 17.88 15.50
CA ALA A 21 3.19 18.62 16.27
C ALA A 21 3.38 18.07 17.69
N GLU A 22 2.32 17.53 18.30
CA GLU A 22 2.35 17.00 19.68
C GLU A 22 2.83 15.55 19.74
N GLU A 23 2.47 14.69 18.77
CA GLU A 23 2.62 13.23 18.88
C GLU A 23 3.66 12.63 17.93
N LEU A 24 3.97 13.31 16.82
CA LEU A 24 4.92 12.79 15.83
C LEU A 24 6.35 13.18 16.22
N THR A 25 7.08 12.21 16.78
CA THR A 25 8.43 12.45 17.28
C THR A 25 9.48 12.60 16.17
N PRO A 26 10.61 13.27 16.43
CA PRO A 26 11.73 13.34 15.48
C PRO A 26 12.24 11.96 15.05
N GLU A 27 12.29 11.00 15.99
CA GLU A 27 12.73 9.62 15.73
C GLU A 27 11.79 8.92 14.74
N MET A 28 10.46 9.05 14.91
CA MET A 28 9.49 8.49 13.97
C MET A 28 9.65 9.07 12.57
N LYS A 29 9.93 10.38 12.46
CA LYS A 29 10.20 11.03 11.17
C LYS A 29 11.48 10.51 10.53
N ALA A 30 12.53 10.36 11.31
CA ALA A 30 13.81 9.85 10.83
C ALA A 30 13.67 8.41 10.30
N GLU A 31 12.97 7.53 11.05
CA GLU A 31 12.71 6.16 10.61
C GLU A 31 11.83 6.13 9.35
N ALA A 32 10.78 6.95 9.29
CA ALA A 32 9.95 7.05 8.09
C ALA A 32 10.75 7.54 6.87
N ALA A 33 11.66 8.49 7.04
CA ALA A 33 12.52 9.01 5.98
C ALA A 33 13.51 7.97 5.42
N ARG A 34 13.85 6.95 6.22
CA ARG A 34 14.72 5.84 5.81
C ARG A 34 14.02 4.74 5.06
N THR A 35 12.68 4.79 4.94
CA THR A 35 11.90 3.77 4.23
C THR A 35 12.29 3.72 2.76
N THR A 36 12.82 2.57 2.31
CA THR A 36 13.15 2.26 0.91
C THR A 36 12.16 1.27 0.28
N THR A 37 11.37 0.62 1.10
CA THR A 37 10.34 -0.36 0.80
C THR A 37 8.99 0.31 0.47
N VAL A 38 8.00 -0.48 0.06
CA VAL A 38 6.64 0.02 -0.24
C VAL A 38 5.92 0.46 1.04
N PHE A 39 6.17 -0.25 2.16
CA PHE A 39 5.58 0.05 3.45
C PHE A 39 6.66 0.46 4.45
N ALA A 40 6.28 1.28 5.42
CA ALA A 40 7.15 1.60 6.55
C ALA A 40 7.47 0.34 7.37
N GLU A 41 8.59 0.35 8.08
CA GLU A 41 8.97 -0.73 8.99
C GLU A 41 7.86 -1.01 10.03
N LYS A 42 7.69 -2.30 10.37
CA LYS A 42 6.60 -2.77 11.24
C LYS A 42 6.51 -1.97 12.53
N ASP A 43 7.61 -1.83 13.23
CA ASP A 43 7.62 -1.28 14.59
C ASP A 43 7.24 0.21 14.60
N VAL A 44 7.77 1.00 13.67
CA VAL A 44 7.43 2.42 13.57
C VAL A 44 5.99 2.62 13.08
N ALA A 45 5.53 1.78 12.14
CA ALA A 45 4.15 1.83 11.66
C ALA A 45 3.14 1.49 12.77
N LEU A 46 3.42 0.45 13.58
CA LEU A 46 2.57 0.07 14.72
C LEU A 46 2.62 1.10 15.85
N ALA A 47 3.78 1.69 16.13
CA ALA A 47 3.88 2.77 17.12
C ALA A 47 3.02 3.98 16.71
N TRP A 48 3.07 4.36 15.43
CA TRP A 48 2.22 5.42 14.88
C TRP A 48 0.74 5.03 14.91
N GLN A 49 0.40 3.81 14.52
CA GLN A 49 -0.97 3.29 14.60
C GLN A 49 -1.52 3.31 16.03
N ALA A 50 -0.71 2.97 17.04
CA ALA A 50 -1.12 3.00 18.44
C ALA A 50 -1.46 4.43 18.93
N ILE A 51 -0.71 5.45 18.48
CA ILE A 51 -1.02 6.87 18.75
C ILE A 51 -2.37 7.24 18.14
N LEU A 52 -2.57 6.91 16.86
CA LEU A 52 -3.82 7.19 16.16
C LEU A 52 -5.00 6.41 16.75
N HIS A 53 -4.76 5.16 17.17
CA HIS A 53 -5.81 4.34 17.81
C HIS A 53 -6.32 4.95 19.11
N LYS A 54 -5.43 5.46 19.97
CA LYS A 54 -5.82 6.16 21.22
C LYS A 54 -6.70 7.39 20.96
N ARG A 55 -6.56 8.03 19.79
CA ARG A 55 -7.39 9.16 19.36
C ARG A 55 -8.66 8.74 18.61
N GLY A 56 -8.84 7.46 18.33
CA GLY A 56 -9.93 6.95 17.48
C GLY A 56 -9.73 7.24 15.98
N TRP A 57 -8.49 7.47 15.53
CA TRP A 57 -8.14 7.89 14.17
C TRP A 57 -7.43 6.82 13.33
N ALA A 58 -7.07 5.66 13.91
CA ALA A 58 -6.37 4.60 13.17
C ALA A 58 -7.17 4.07 11.97
N GLY A 59 -8.47 3.94 12.12
CA GLY A 59 -9.39 3.55 11.04
C GLY A 59 -9.81 4.73 10.18
N VAL A 60 -8.89 5.43 9.52
CA VAL A 60 -9.11 6.67 8.73
C VAL A 60 -10.34 6.62 7.82
N SER A 61 -10.59 5.48 7.19
CA SER A 61 -11.70 5.27 6.25
C SER A 61 -12.87 4.47 6.85
N TRP A 62 -12.80 4.14 8.14
CA TRP A 62 -13.79 3.25 8.75
C TRP A 62 -15.05 4.01 9.17
N PRO A 63 -16.24 3.40 9.00
CA PRO A 63 -17.47 3.89 9.59
C PRO A 63 -17.41 3.93 11.13
N LYS A 64 -18.18 4.83 11.73
CA LYS A 64 -18.24 4.97 13.21
C LYS A 64 -18.69 3.67 13.91
N GLU A 65 -19.60 2.94 13.30
CA GLU A 65 -20.14 1.69 13.83
C GLU A 65 -19.09 0.57 13.99
N PHE A 66 -17.96 0.68 13.26
CA PHE A 66 -16.82 -0.23 13.37
C PHE A 66 -15.61 0.38 14.09
N GLY A 67 -15.79 1.49 14.79
CA GLY A 67 -14.74 2.13 15.58
C GLY A 67 -13.87 3.14 14.80
N GLY A 68 -14.25 3.50 13.59
CA GLY A 68 -13.59 4.57 12.84
C GLY A 68 -14.10 5.96 13.21
N PRO A 69 -13.42 7.03 12.78
CA PRO A 69 -13.84 8.41 13.03
C PRO A 69 -15.06 8.82 12.18
N GLY A 70 -15.39 8.05 11.13
CA GLY A 70 -16.49 8.35 10.22
C GLY A 70 -16.29 9.64 9.43
N TRP A 71 -15.04 9.92 9.07
CA TRP A 71 -14.66 11.12 8.33
C TRP A 71 -15.22 11.15 6.91
N THR A 72 -15.52 12.36 6.45
CA THR A 72 -15.82 12.62 5.03
C THR A 72 -14.60 12.31 4.14
N SER A 73 -14.80 12.19 2.82
CA SER A 73 -13.70 12.01 1.88
C SER A 73 -12.69 13.15 1.93
N ASN A 74 -13.15 14.40 2.12
CA ASN A 74 -12.26 15.55 2.23
C ASN A 74 -11.45 15.51 3.54
N GLN A 75 -12.06 15.18 4.67
CA GLN A 75 -11.33 15.02 5.93
C GLN A 75 -10.25 13.93 5.84
N ARG A 76 -10.55 12.78 5.21
CA ARG A 76 -9.58 11.72 4.97
C ARG A 76 -8.43 12.20 4.09
N TYR A 77 -8.73 12.96 3.05
CA TYR A 77 -7.71 13.54 2.17
C TYR A 77 -6.83 14.53 2.93
N ILE A 78 -7.42 15.46 3.69
CA ILE A 78 -6.69 16.43 4.53
C ILE A 78 -5.77 15.69 5.50
N PHE A 79 -6.29 14.72 6.25
CA PHE A 79 -5.51 13.94 7.20
C PHE A 79 -4.30 13.26 6.54
N ASN A 80 -4.53 12.50 5.47
CA ASN A 80 -3.46 11.79 4.77
C ASN A 80 -2.41 12.76 4.19
N ARG A 81 -2.86 13.89 3.65
CA ARG A 81 -1.98 14.93 3.10
C ARG A 81 -1.12 15.57 4.20
N GLU A 82 -1.71 15.98 5.32
CA GLU A 82 -0.96 16.59 6.42
C GLU A 82 0.01 15.58 7.05
N CYS A 83 -0.36 14.31 7.21
CA CYS A 83 0.55 13.26 7.65
C CYS A 83 1.76 13.11 6.71
N ALA A 84 1.52 13.06 5.40
CA ALA A 84 2.59 12.96 4.40
C ALA A 84 3.53 14.17 4.45
N LEU A 85 2.98 15.39 4.50
CA LEU A 85 3.76 16.64 4.58
C LEU A 85 4.57 16.74 5.88
N ALA A 86 4.05 16.20 6.98
CA ALA A 86 4.78 16.17 8.26
C ALA A 86 5.85 15.09 8.33
N GLY A 87 5.92 14.17 7.36
CA GLY A 87 6.83 13.01 7.38
C GLY A 87 6.41 11.92 8.36
N ALA A 88 5.10 11.75 8.60
CA ALA A 88 4.60 10.69 9.45
C ALA A 88 4.79 9.30 8.79
N PRO A 89 5.05 8.25 9.59
CA PRO A 89 5.11 6.88 9.08
C PRO A 89 3.80 6.48 8.39
N GLY A 90 3.90 5.74 7.29
CA GLY A 90 2.74 5.17 6.62
C GLY A 90 2.06 4.09 7.48
N LEU A 91 0.73 4.14 7.61
CA LEU A 91 -0.03 3.02 8.17
C LEU A 91 0.00 1.82 7.22
N ILE A 92 0.18 0.62 7.76
CA ILE A 92 0.15 -0.60 6.96
C ILE A 92 -1.28 -0.86 6.48
N PRO A 93 -1.53 -0.86 5.15
CA PRO A 93 -2.88 -0.85 4.62
C PRO A 93 -3.58 -2.21 4.65
N LEU A 94 -2.84 -3.31 4.83
CA LEU A 94 -3.32 -4.67 4.61
C LEU A 94 -4.52 -5.03 5.48
N GLY A 95 -4.44 -4.80 6.80
CA GLY A 95 -5.58 -4.96 7.70
C GLY A 95 -6.56 -3.79 7.60
N LEU A 96 -6.05 -2.56 7.78
CA LEU A 96 -6.85 -1.35 7.96
C LEU A 96 -7.64 -0.92 6.73
N ARG A 97 -7.03 -0.98 5.55
CA ARG A 97 -7.62 -0.43 4.32
C ARG A 97 -8.10 -1.51 3.34
N MET A 98 -7.50 -2.71 3.37
CA MET A 98 -7.84 -3.78 2.43
C MET A 98 -8.81 -4.79 3.05
N LEU A 99 -8.45 -5.45 4.16
CA LEU A 99 -9.26 -6.49 4.76
C LEU A 99 -10.50 -5.94 5.47
N ALA A 100 -10.38 -4.85 6.24
CA ALA A 100 -11.49 -4.35 7.04
C ALA A 100 -12.75 -4.03 6.20
N PRO A 101 -12.69 -3.33 5.05
CA PRO A 101 -13.86 -3.13 4.19
C PRO A 101 -14.50 -4.43 3.71
N VAL A 102 -13.70 -5.47 3.47
CA VAL A 102 -14.20 -6.81 3.12
C VAL A 102 -14.98 -7.40 4.29
N LEU A 103 -14.46 -7.29 5.52
CA LEU A 103 -15.16 -7.76 6.71
C LEU A 103 -16.44 -6.96 6.99
N PHE A 104 -16.46 -5.65 6.73
CA PHE A 104 -17.70 -4.85 6.86
C PHE A 104 -18.82 -5.39 5.98
N LYS A 105 -18.50 -5.80 4.76
CA LYS A 105 -19.49 -6.18 3.75
C LYS A 105 -19.80 -7.69 3.72
N TYR A 106 -18.80 -8.52 3.87
CA TYR A 106 -18.89 -9.97 3.64
C TYR A 106 -18.58 -10.80 4.90
N GLY A 107 -18.02 -10.20 5.94
CA GLY A 107 -17.70 -10.88 7.18
C GLY A 107 -18.96 -11.20 7.99
N THR A 108 -18.96 -12.35 8.66
CA THR A 108 -19.97 -12.67 9.67
C THR A 108 -19.82 -11.75 10.88
N LYS A 109 -20.88 -11.60 11.67
CA LYS A 109 -20.82 -10.81 12.91
C LYS A 109 -19.71 -11.29 13.85
N GLN A 110 -19.51 -12.60 13.96
CA GLN A 110 -18.42 -13.18 14.75
C GLN A 110 -17.05 -12.78 14.23
N GLN A 111 -16.83 -12.80 12.91
CA GLN A 111 -15.57 -12.35 12.30
C GLN A 111 -15.34 -10.86 12.52
N GLN A 112 -16.37 -10.04 12.36
CA GLN A 112 -16.30 -8.60 12.62
C GLN A 112 -15.91 -8.30 14.07
N ASP A 113 -16.60 -8.91 15.03
CA ASP A 113 -16.38 -8.69 16.46
C ASP A 113 -14.99 -9.15 16.92
N TYR A 114 -14.45 -10.19 16.29
CA TYR A 114 -13.15 -10.74 16.64
C TYR A 114 -11.99 -9.99 15.97
N TYR A 115 -12.06 -9.76 14.66
CA TYR A 115 -10.92 -9.24 13.89
C TYR A 115 -10.84 -7.71 13.87
N LEU A 116 -11.97 -7.00 13.72
CA LEU A 116 -11.93 -5.55 13.50
C LEU A 116 -11.27 -4.77 14.64
N PRO A 117 -11.57 -5.01 15.94
CA PRO A 117 -10.89 -4.31 17.02
C PRO A 117 -9.39 -4.57 17.05
N LYS A 118 -8.95 -5.79 16.72
CA LYS A 118 -7.55 -6.19 16.72
C LYS A 118 -6.78 -5.64 15.51
N ILE A 119 -7.44 -5.50 14.37
CA ILE A 119 -6.89 -4.77 13.21
C ILE A 119 -6.70 -3.29 13.56
N LEU A 120 -7.70 -2.69 14.20
CA LEU A 120 -7.69 -1.26 14.52
C LEU A 120 -6.62 -0.91 15.55
N SER A 121 -6.42 -1.76 16.56
CA SER A 121 -5.39 -1.59 17.60
C SER A 121 -3.97 -1.92 17.11
N GLY A 122 -3.84 -2.69 16.02
CA GLY A 122 -2.56 -3.25 15.57
C GLY A 122 -2.16 -4.55 16.27
N GLU A 123 -3.02 -5.13 17.11
CA GLU A 123 -2.79 -6.43 17.76
C GLU A 123 -2.66 -7.57 16.76
N HIS A 124 -3.43 -7.52 15.64
CA HIS A 124 -3.31 -8.46 14.54
C HIS A 124 -2.67 -7.79 13.33
N TYR A 125 -1.49 -8.26 12.99
CA TYR A 125 -0.77 -7.85 11.78
C TYR A 125 -1.12 -8.78 10.62
N TRP A 126 -1.52 -8.21 9.48
CA TRP A 126 -2.04 -8.96 8.35
C TRP A 126 -1.13 -8.90 7.14
N CYS A 127 -1.09 -9.99 6.36
CA CYS A 127 -0.53 -10.00 5.02
C CYS A 127 -1.55 -10.52 4.00
N GLN A 128 -1.22 -10.36 2.70
CA GLN A 128 -2.08 -10.71 1.57
C GLN A 128 -1.53 -11.92 0.81
N GLY A 129 -2.32 -12.96 0.66
CA GLY A 129 -2.00 -14.17 -0.10
C GLY A 129 -2.79 -14.25 -1.42
N TYR A 130 -2.43 -13.43 -2.42
CA TYR A 130 -3.12 -13.42 -3.71
C TYR A 130 -2.28 -14.09 -4.79
N SER A 131 -1.19 -13.45 -5.21
CA SER A 131 -0.34 -13.92 -6.31
C SER A 131 0.32 -15.26 -6.03
N GLU A 132 0.52 -16.05 -7.09
CA GLU A 132 1.28 -17.31 -7.09
C GLU A 132 2.39 -17.23 -8.12
N PRO A 133 3.40 -18.11 -8.08
CA PRO A 133 4.48 -18.11 -9.08
C PRO A 133 3.99 -18.15 -10.54
N GLY A 134 2.83 -18.78 -10.77
CA GLY A 134 2.20 -18.85 -12.10
C GLY A 134 0.99 -17.93 -12.31
N SER A 135 0.59 -17.12 -11.32
CA SER A 135 -0.66 -16.33 -11.35
C SER A 135 -0.47 -14.98 -10.68
N GLY A 136 -0.04 -13.99 -11.44
CA GLY A 136 0.06 -12.59 -11.02
C GLY A 136 -1.07 -11.76 -11.62
N SER A 137 -0.86 -11.16 -12.81
CA SER A 137 -1.88 -10.37 -13.52
C SER A 137 -3.11 -11.20 -13.91
N ASP A 138 -2.94 -12.48 -14.25
CA ASP A 138 -4.03 -13.44 -14.39
C ASP A 138 -4.32 -14.15 -13.06
N LEU A 139 -4.75 -13.37 -12.07
CA LEU A 139 -5.00 -13.85 -10.72
C LEU A 139 -6.07 -14.97 -10.68
N ALA A 140 -7.04 -14.94 -11.60
CA ALA A 140 -8.09 -15.97 -11.65
C ALA A 140 -7.56 -17.38 -11.94
N SER A 141 -6.35 -17.52 -12.48
CA SER A 141 -5.69 -18.80 -12.76
C SER A 141 -4.98 -19.42 -11.55
N LEU A 142 -5.16 -18.86 -10.34
CA LEU A 142 -4.56 -19.36 -9.10
C LEU A 142 -4.87 -20.85 -8.85
N LYS A 143 -3.90 -21.58 -8.28
CA LYS A 143 -3.92 -23.04 -8.09
C LYS A 143 -3.78 -23.49 -6.63
N CYS A 144 -3.47 -22.58 -5.69
CA CYS A 144 -3.44 -22.91 -4.27
C CYS A 144 -4.83 -23.42 -3.87
N ARG A 145 -4.96 -24.71 -3.64
CA ARG A 145 -6.24 -25.39 -3.42
C ARG A 145 -6.61 -25.42 -1.94
N ALA A 146 -7.89 -25.53 -1.67
CA ALA A 146 -8.46 -25.76 -0.35
C ALA A 146 -9.56 -26.82 -0.48
N ASP A 147 -9.20 -28.06 -0.17
CA ASP A 147 -10.11 -29.21 -0.23
C ASP A 147 -10.88 -29.28 1.09
N LYS A 148 -12.20 -29.49 1.02
CA LYS A 148 -13.04 -29.55 2.22
C LYS A 148 -12.88 -30.90 2.93
N ASP A 149 -12.62 -30.89 4.23
CA ASP A 149 -12.51 -32.05 5.11
C ASP A 149 -13.29 -31.79 6.41
N GLY A 150 -14.56 -32.23 6.45
CA GLY A 150 -15.47 -31.97 7.56
C GLY A 150 -15.75 -30.47 7.74
N ASP A 151 -15.38 -29.95 8.90
CA ASP A 151 -15.55 -28.54 9.28
C ASP A 151 -14.30 -27.69 8.95
N ASP A 152 -13.32 -28.26 8.25
CA ASP A 152 -12.09 -27.60 7.85
C ASP A 152 -11.91 -27.59 6.32
N TYR A 153 -11.07 -26.69 5.85
CA TYR A 153 -10.37 -26.77 4.56
C TYR A 153 -8.93 -27.27 4.78
N ILE A 154 -8.43 -28.10 3.88
CA ILE A 154 -7.03 -28.49 3.81
C ILE A 154 -6.38 -27.69 2.69
N VAL A 155 -5.57 -26.70 3.07
CA VAL A 155 -4.94 -25.78 2.11
C VAL A 155 -3.58 -26.31 1.69
N ASN A 156 -3.36 -26.39 0.36
CA ASN A 156 -2.11 -26.83 -0.25
C ASN A 156 -1.73 -25.93 -1.43
N GLY A 157 -0.47 -25.47 -1.46
CA GLY A 157 0.05 -24.62 -2.53
C GLY A 157 1.04 -23.58 -2.03
N SER A 158 1.16 -22.49 -2.77
CA SER A 158 2.02 -21.37 -2.33
C SER A 158 1.53 -20.03 -2.83
N LYS A 159 1.90 -18.98 -2.10
CA LYS A 159 1.71 -17.58 -2.49
C LYS A 159 3.06 -16.89 -2.61
N ILE A 160 3.17 -15.90 -3.48
CA ILE A 160 4.41 -15.17 -3.72
C ILE A 160 4.18 -13.66 -3.67
N TRP A 161 5.25 -12.91 -3.45
CA TRP A 161 5.20 -11.44 -3.28
C TRP A 161 4.34 -11.02 -2.09
N THR A 162 4.32 -11.85 -1.05
CA THR A 162 3.56 -11.57 0.18
C THR A 162 4.33 -10.57 1.03
N THR A 163 3.97 -9.30 0.91
CA THR A 163 4.58 -8.20 1.66
C THR A 163 4.35 -8.39 3.15
N HIS A 164 5.44 -8.28 3.93
CA HIS A 164 5.46 -8.43 5.39
C HIS A 164 4.93 -9.78 5.90
N GLY A 165 4.96 -10.81 5.06
CA GLY A 165 4.55 -12.16 5.47
C GLY A 165 5.36 -12.71 6.65
N GLN A 166 6.64 -12.30 6.79
CA GLN A 166 7.51 -12.65 7.92
C GLN A 166 7.06 -12.05 9.26
N PHE A 167 6.23 -11.02 9.25
CA PHE A 167 5.75 -10.33 10.44
C PHE A 167 4.29 -10.61 10.76
N ALA A 168 3.57 -11.25 9.83
CA ALA A 168 2.13 -11.35 9.90
C ALA A 168 1.66 -12.41 10.88
N ASP A 169 0.66 -12.06 11.69
CA ASP A 169 -0.09 -13.00 12.52
C ASP A 169 -1.13 -13.76 11.69
N HIS A 170 -1.67 -13.10 10.65
CA HIS A 170 -2.72 -13.65 9.80
C HIS A 170 -2.50 -13.28 8.34
N ILE A 171 -2.98 -14.16 7.45
CA ILE A 171 -3.03 -13.93 6.01
C ILE A 171 -4.47 -14.02 5.52
N PHE A 172 -4.92 -13.02 4.74
CA PHE A 172 -6.13 -13.18 3.95
C PHE A 172 -5.76 -13.71 2.56
N CYS A 173 -6.33 -14.86 2.21
CA CYS A 173 -5.84 -15.70 1.12
C CYS A 173 -6.95 -16.06 0.13
N LEU A 174 -6.66 -15.96 -1.17
CA LEU A 174 -7.49 -16.54 -2.22
C LEU A 174 -7.05 -17.97 -2.49
N VAL A 175 -7.99 -18.89 -2.43
CA VAL A 175 -7.75 -20.32 -2.65
C VAL A 175 -8.73 -20.92 -3.64
N ARG A 176 -8.34 -22.01 -4.30
CA ARG A 176 -9.18 -22.77 -5.21
C ARG A 176 -9.98 -23.83 -4.43
N THR A 177 -11.28 -23.62 -4.28
CA THR A 177 -12.20 -24.55 -3.61
C THR A 177 -12.99 -25.41 -4.59
N ASP A 178 -13.09 -25.01 -5.87
CA ASP A 178 -13.68 -25.81 -6.94
C ASP A 178 -12.76 -25.76 -8.17
N GLN A 179 -12.30 -26.93 -8.62
CA GLN A 179 -11.36 -27.07 -9.72
C GLN A 179 -12.07 -27.30 -11.07
N GLU A 180 -13.34 -27.65 -11.06
CA GLU A 180 -14.12 -27.97 -12.25
C GLU A 180 -14.82 -26.74 -12.86
N SER A 181 -15.02 -25.71 -12.05
CA SER A 181 -15.64 -24.45 -12.48
C SER A 181 -14.70 -23.59 -13.33
N ARG A 182 -15.28 -22.63 -14.06
CA ARG A 182 -14.49 -21.57 -14.70
C ARG A 182 -13.58 -20.87 -13.67
N PRO A 183 -12.40 -20.35 -14.08
CA PRO A 183 -11.40 -19.82 -13.15
C PRO A 183 -11.95 -18.86 -12.10
N GLN A 184 -12.85 -17.95 -12.46
CA GLN A 184 -13.41 -16.95 -11.55
C GLN A 184 -14.47 -17.50 -10.58
N ALA A 185 -15.03 -18.69 -10.82
CA ALA A 185 -16.16 -19.22 -10.05
C ALA A 185 -15.75 -20.23 -8.97
N GLY A 186 -14.53 -20.73 -8.95
CA GLY A 186 -14.08 -21.74 -7.98
C GLY A 186 -13.11 -21.20 -6.94
N ILE A 187 -13.17 -19.90 -6.64
CA ILE A 187 -12.25 -19.25 -5.68
C ILE A 187 -13.01 -18.90 -4.40
N SER A 188 -12.41 -19.16 -3.25
CA SER A 188 -12.89 -18.71 -1.94
C SER A 188 -11.87 -17.80 -1.27
N PHE A 189 -12.34 -16.99 -0.32
CA PHE A 189 -11.54 -16.05 0.46
C PHE A 189 -11.44 -16.57 1.90
N LEU A 190 -10.22 -16.89 2.37
CA LEU A 190 -9.97 -17.44 3.70
C LEU A 190 -9.12 -16.50 4.56
N LEU A 191 -9.40 -16.49 5.86
CA LEU A 191 -8.57 -15.89 6.89
C LEU A 191 -7.79 -17.01 7.57
N ILE A 192 -6.47 -16.97 7.51
CA ILE A 192 -5.61 -18.05 7.98
C ILE A 192 -4.65 -17.49 9.04
N ASP A 193 -4.56 -18.14 10.20
CA ASP A 193 -3.55 -17.86 11.21
C ASP A 193 -2.19 -18.37 10.72
N MET A 194 -1.19 -17.49 10.66
CA MET A 194 0.15 -17.80 10.15
C MET A 194 0.93 -18.76 11.05
N ASN A 195 0.48 -18.99 12.29
CA ASN A 195 1.06 -19.99 13.19
C ASN A 195 0.50 -21.42 12.97
N THR A 196 -0.47 -21.57 12.03
CA THR A 196 -1.03 -22.90 11.74
C THR A 196 0.06 -23.85 11.23
N PRO A 197 0.17 -25.08 11.77
CA PRO A 197 1.13 -26.07 11.29
C PRO A 197 1.00 -26.31 9.78
N GLY A 198 2.16 -26.41 9.10
CA GLY A 198 2.24 -26.58 7.65
C GLY A 198 2.45 -25.28 6.88
N ILE A 199 2.46 -24.13 7.54
CA ILE A 199 2.83 -22.85 6.91
C ILE A 199 4.34 -22.64 7.03
N LYS A 200 4.96 -22.27 5.91
CA LYS A 200 6.38 -21.87 5.85
C LYS A 200 6.49 -20.56 5.08
N VAL A 201 7.20 -19.59 5.67
CA VAL A 201 7.49 -18.29 5.05
C VAL A 201 8.96 -18.26 4.64
N GLU A 202 9.22 -18.02 3.36
CA GLU A 202 10.58 -17.92 2.81
C GLU A 202 10.84 -16.50 2.30
N PRO A 203 11.98 -15.89 2.63
CA PRO A 203 12.31 -14.55 2.21
C PRO A 203 12.57 -14.47 0.71
N ILE A 204 12.15 -13.36 0.12
CA ILE A 204 12.59 -12.92 -1.21
C ILE A 204 13.33 -11.62 -1.01
N ILE A 205 14.63 -11.63 -1.25
CA ILE A 205 15.43 -10.42 -1.21
C ILE A 205 15.22 -9.66 -2.51
N THR A 206 14.77 -8.42 -2.40
CA THR A 206 14.46 -7.58 -3.55
C THR A 206 15.73 -7.08 -4.24
N LEU A 207 15.60 -6.45 -5.41
CA LEU A 207 16.71 -5.81 -6.09
C LEU A 207 17.35 -4.68 -5.23
N ALA A 208 16.54 -4.06 -4.37
CA ALA A 208 17.01 -3.07 -3.40
C ALA A 208 17.76 -3.68 -2.21
N GLY A 209 17.81 -5.01 -2.11
CA GLY A 209 18.45 -5.75 -1.02
C GLY A 209 17.59 -5.94 0.23
N ASP A 210 16.37 -5.43 0.23
CA ASP A 210 15.45 -5.51 1.36
C ASP A 210 14.72 -6.85 1.39
N HIS A 211 14.42 -7.33 2.61
CA HIS A 211 13.48 -8.42 2.85
C HIS A 211 12.08 -7.88 3.10
N GLU A 212 11.41 -7.43 2.06
CA GLU A 212 10.06 -6.88 2.14
C GLU A 212 8.99 -7.90 1.80
N VAL A 213 9.27 -8.77 0.83
CA VAL A 213 8.31 -9.73 0.28
C VAL A 213 8.74 -11.17 0.49
N ASN A 214 7.77 -12.07 0.47
CA ASN A 214 7.98 -13.47 0.80
C ASN A 214 7.28 -14.40 -0.19
N GLN A 215 7.73 -15.64 -0.23
CA GLN A 215 6.95 -16.78 -0.67
C GLN A 215 6.40 -17.51 0.56
N VAL A 216 5.10 -17.79 0.57
CA VAL A 216 4.41 -18.51 1.65
C VAL A 216 3.94 -19.85 1.11
N PHE A 217 4.35 -20.92 1.74
CA PHE A 217 3.99 -22.29 1.39
C PHE A 217 2.96 -22.83 2.37
N PHE A 218 2.00 -23.59 1.85
CA PHE A 218 0.98 -24.29 2.60
C PHE A 218 1.07 -25.79 2.30
N ASP A 219 1.33 -26.58 3.33
CA ASP A 219 1.39 -28.05 3.26
C ASP A 219 0.40 -28.65 4.26
N ASN A 220 -0.73 -29.12 3.74
CA ASN A 220 -1.84 -29.67 4.53
C ASN A 220 -2.32 -28.76 5.67
N VAL A 221 -2.36 -27.47 5.43
CA VAL A 221 -2.77 -26.47 6.43
C VAL A 221 -4.27 -26.55 6.68
N ARG A 222 -4.65 -26.84 7.93
CA ARG A 222 -6.06 -26.90 8.35
C ARG A 222 -6.61 -25.52 8.69
N VAL A 223 -7.69 -25.14 8.03
CA VAL A 223 -8.36 -23.85 8.20
C VAL A 223 -9.85 -24.08 8.43
N PRO A 224 -10.42 -23.65 9.57
CA PRO A 224 -11.85 -23.82 9.84
C PRO A 224 -12.73 -23.19 8.75
N VAL A 225 -13.81 -23.85 8.38
CA VAL A 225 -14.78 -23.32 7.38
C VAL A 225 -15.34 -21.97 7.84
N THR A 226 -15.41 -21.73 9.16
CA THR A 226 -15.83 -20.46 9.75
C THR A 226 -14.89 -19.29 9.47
N ASN A 227 -13.67 -19.56 9.01
CA ASN A 227 -12.69 -18.54 8.60
C ASN A 227 -12.85 -18.13 7.12
N ARG A 228 -13.82 -18.69 6.40
CA ARG A 228 -14.19 -18.22 5.07
C ARG A 228 -14.99 -16.92 5.15
N VAL A 229 -14.60 -15.94 4.34
CA VAL A 229 -15.32 -14.67 4.20
C VAL A 229 -16.18 -14.70 2.94
N GLY A 230 -17.47 -14.48 3.11
CA GLY A 230 -18.45 -14.59 2.04
C GLY A 230 -18.79 -16.04 1.66
N PRO A 231 -19.63 -16.22 0.60
CA PRO A 231 -20.02 -17.55 0.13
C PRO A 231 -18.85 -18.34 -0.47
N GLU A 232 -18.90 -19.67 -0.35
CA GLU A 232 -17.95 -20.56 -1.00
C GLU A 232 -17.98 -20.40 -2.52
N ASN A 233 -16.82 -20.44 -3.16
CA ASN A 233 -16.65 -20.26 -4.62
C ASN A 233 -16.96 -18.83 -5.15
N GLU A 234 -17.29 -17.86 -4.27
CA GLU A 234 -17.53 -16.47 -4.65
C GLU A 234 -16.39 -15.51 -4.24
N GLY A 235 -15.25 -16.05 -3.82
CA GLY A 235 -14.08 -15.27 -3.41
C GLY A 235 -13.55 -14.31 -4.46
N TRP A 236 -13.80 -14.56 -5.75
CA TRP A 236 -13.47 -13.62 -6.83
C TRP A 236 -14.25 -12.30 -6.71
N THR A 237 -15.51 -12.35 -6.32
CA THR A 237 -16.33 -11.16 -6.07
C THR A 237 -15.80 -10.37 -4.87
N VAL A 238 -15.42 -11.08 -3.80
CA VAL A 238 -14.80 -10.50 -2.61
C VAL A 238 -13.45 -9.85 -2.96
N ALA A 239 -12.62 -10.53 -3.76
CA ALA A 239 -11.33 -10.01 -4.21
C ALA A 239 -11.48 -8.75 -5.06
N LYS A 240 -12.41 -8.70 -6.00
CA LYS A 240 -12.67 -7.49 -6.80
C LYS A 240 -13.06 -6.31 -5.93
N TYR A 241 -13.91 -6.53 -4.94
CA TYR A 241 -14.29 -5.50 -3.97
C TYR A 241 -13.09 -4.98 -3.19
N LEU A 242 -12.21 -5.87 -2.70
CA LEU A 242 -10.96 -5.47 -2.03
C LEU A 242 -10.08 -4.60 -2.93
N LEU A 243 -9.91 -4.97 -4.20
CA LEU A 243 -9.06 -4.25 -5.15
C LEU A 243 -9.54 -2.82 -5.44
N GLU A 244 -10.80 -2.48 -5.17
CA GLU A 244 -11.29 -1.10 -5.25
C GLU A 244 -10.63 -0.21 -4.18
N PHE A 245 -10.38 -0.74 -2.98
CA PHE A 245 -9.72 -0.04 -1.88
C PHE A 245 -8.19 0.00 -2.03
N GLU A 246 -7.58 -0.99 -2.66
CA GLU A 246 -6.15 -1.01 -2.96
C GLU A 246 -5.75 0.18 -3.84
N ARG A 247 -6.57 0.54 -4.83
CA ARG A 247 -6.29 1.58 -5.82
C ARG A 247 -6.62 3.00 -5.37
N GLY A 248 -7.32 3.18 -4.27
CA GLY A 248 -7.84 4.46 -3.78
C GLY A 248 -7.03 5.06 -2.63
N GLY A 249 -5.86 5.63 -2.87
CA GLY A 249 -5.04 6.24 -1.80
C GLY A 249 -5.18 7.76 -1.64
N GLY A 250 -5.52 8.47 -2.69
CA GLY A 250 -5.86 9.90 -2.66
C GLY A 250 -4.74 10.90 -2.35
N THR A 251 -3.47 10.47 -2.20
CA THR A 251 -2.34 11.37 -1.87
C THR A 251 -1.07 11.04 -2.67
N ALA A 252 -1.23 10.43 -3.83
CA ALA A 252 -0.10 10.06 -4.69
C ALA A 252 0.67 11.27 -5.18
N ALA A 253 -0.04 12.33 -5.57
CA ALA A 253 0.56 13.58 -6.02
C ALA A 253 1.31 14.29 -4.88
N THR A 254 0.81 14.23 -3.63
CA THR A 254 1.52 14.77 -2.46
C THR A 254 2.88 14.11 -2.27
N GLY A 255 2.96 12.78 -2.35
CA GLY A 255 4.22 12.05 -2.26
C GLY A 255 5.21 12.43 -3.38
N LEU A 256 4.72 12.57 -4.62
CA LEU A 256 5.56 13.01 -5.74
C LEU A 256 6.03 14.47 -5.60
N ASN A 257 5.21 15.37 -5.08
CA ASN A 257 5.62 16.75 -4.80
C ASN A 257 6.73 16.78 -3.75
N ILE A 258 6.60 16.01 -2.65
CA ILE A 258 7.65 15.89 -1.63
C ILE A 258 8.95 15.34 -2.26
N ALA A 259 8.85 14.31 -3.11
CA ALA A 259 10.00 13.76 -3.80
C ALA A 259 10.66 14.77 -4.76
N MET A 260 9.85 15.59 -5.45
CA MET A 260 10.35 16.68 -6.30
C MET A 260 11.04 17.78 -5.50
N ASP A 261 10.49 18.16 -4.34
CA ASP A 261 11.10 19.18 -3.49
C ASP A 261 12.45 18.68 -2.90
N ASN A 262 12.52 17.41 -2.50
CA ASN A 262 13.78 16.78 -2.11
C ASN A 262 14.79 16.74 -3.29
N LEU A 263 14.33 16.45 -4.50
CA LEU A 263 15.21 16.49 -5.69
C LEU A 263 15.73 17.91 -5.94
N LYS A 264 14.89 18.95 -5.85
CA LYS A 264 15.31 20.35 -6.02
C LYS A 264 16.43 20.73 -5.04
N LEU A 265 16.37 20.26 -3.79
CA LEU A 265 17.44 20.50 -2.81
C LEU A 265 18.77 19.87 -3.24
N LEU A 266 18.75 18.71 -3.89
CA LEU A 266 19.95 18.08 -4.43
C LEU A 266 20.48 18.83 -5.68
N LEU A 267 19.58 19.28 -6.55
CA LEU A 267 19.93 20.01 -7.77
C LEU A 267 20.54 21.39 -7.48
N ALA A 268 20.24 21.99 -6.32
CA ALA A 268 20.81 23.26 -5.93
C ALA A 268 22.34 23.22 -5.79
N ASP A 269 22.91 22.04 -5.60
CA ASP A 269 24.36 21.82 -5.51
C ASP A 269 25.02 21.63 -6.91
N LEU A 270 24.22 21.53 -7.98
CA LEU A 270 24.70 21.33 -9.35
C LEU A 270 24.76 22.66 -10.13
N PRO A 271 25.67 22.79 -11.13
CA PRO A 271 25.66 23.94 -12.04
C PRO A 271 24.30 24.14 -12.71
N VAL A 272 23.88 25.39 -12.90
CA VAL A 272 22.56 25.73 -13.48
C VAL A 272 22.38 25.16 -14.88
N GLU A 273 23.47 25.00 -15.64
CA GLU A 273 23.47 24.43 -17.00
C GLU A 273 23.36 22.90 -17.00
N HIS A 274 23.38 22.25 -15.85
CA HIS A 274 23.28 20.79 -15.79
C HIS A 274 21.93 20.31 -16.29
N GLU A 275 21.91 19.32 -17.19
CA GLU A 275 20.71 18.82 -17.87
C GLU A 275 19.59 18.36 -16.92
N LEU A 276 19.91 17.91 -15.71
CA LEU A 276 18.93 17.50 -14.71
C LEU A 276 17.99 18.63 -14.29
N HIS A 277 18.40 19.90 -14.37
CA HIS A 277 17.50 21.04 -14.09
C HIS A 277 16.34 21.09 -15.08
N GLN A 278 16.63 20.89 -16.40
CA GLN A 278 15.59 20.85 -17.41
C GLN A 278 14.68 19.64 -17.22
N GLN A 279 15.25 18.45 -17.02
CA GLN A 279 14.47 17.22 -16.79
C GLN A 279 13.57 17.33 -15.55
N ALA A 280 14.06 17.93 -14.47
CA ALA A 280 13.28 18.18 -13.28
C ALA A 280 12.16 19.20 -13.52
N ALA A 281 12.39 20.25 -14.28
CA ALA A 281 11.36 21.24 -14.64
C ALA A 281 10.23 20.61 -15.46
N GLU A 282 10.57 19.80 -16.47
CA GLU A 282 9.59 19.05 -17.28
C GLU A 282 8.79 18.08 -16.42
N THR A 283 9.46 17.34 -15.52
CA THR A 283 8.80 16.41 -14.60
C THR A 283 7.89 17.14 -13.60
N ALA A 284 8.30 18.31 -13.12
CA ALA A 284 7.48 19.13 -12.22
C ALA A 284 6.15 19.58 -12.86
N ILE A 285 6.16 19.88 -14.17
CA ILE A 285 4.93 20.19 -14.91
C ILE A 285 3.98 19.00 -14.94
N GLU A 286 4.50 17.79 -15.18
CA GLU A 286 3.67 16.57 -15.17
C GLU A 286 3.15 16.23 -13.76
N VAL A 287 3.95 16.43 -12.71
CA VAL A 287 3.52 16.26 -11.32
C VAL A 287 2.43 17.29 -10.98
N ALA A 288 2.55 18.53 -11.43
CA ALA A 288 1.49 19.54 -11.23
C ALA A 288 0.19 19.15 -11.94
N ALA A 289 0.27 18.62 -13.17
CA ALA A 289 -0.89 18.10 -13.88
C ALA A 289 -1.54 16.92 -13.14
N LEU A 290 -0.73 16.00 -12.61
CA LEU A 290 -1.22 14.88 -11.80
C LEU A 290 -1.89 15.37 -10.50
N SER A 291 -1.33 16.40 -9.87
CA SER A 291 -1.92 17.02 -8.66
C SER A 291 -3.30 17.61 -8.96
N GLN A 292 -3.46 18.25 -10.12
CA GLN A 292 -4.76 18.78 -10.54
C GLN A 292 -5.77 17.67 -10.83
N MET A 293 -5.33 16.56 -11.46
CA MET A 293 -6.17 15.38 -11.66
C MET A 293 -6.60 14.75 -10.34
N GLU A 294 -5.69 14.63 -9.37
CA GLU A 294 -6.01 14.10 -8.03
C GLU A 294 -7.08 14.95 -7.35
N THR A 295 -6.94 16.27 -7.43
CA THR A 295 -7.93 17.23 -6.90
C THR A 295 -9.31 17.05 -7.55
N ASP A 296 -9.37 16.92 -8.88
CA ASP A 296 -10.63 16.67 -9.61
C ASP A 296 -11.26 15.32 -9.19
N LEU A 297 -10.47 14.27 -9.12
CA LEU A 297 -10.94 12.94 -8.68
C LEU A 297 -11.47 12.98 -7.23
N GLN A 298 -10.80 13.68 -6.31
CA GLN A 298 -11.27 13.86 -4.94
C GLN A 298 -12.60 14.62 -4.89
N SER A 299 -12.75 15.67 -5.68
CA SER A 299 -14.00 16.42 -5.80
C SER A 299 -15.15 15.54 -6.30
N ARG A 300 -14.91 14.68 -7.29
CA ARG A 300 -15.89 13.71 -7.79
C ARG A 300 -16.26 12.67 -6.73
N ILE A 301 -15.28 12.12 -6.02
CA ILE A 301 -15.53 11.20 -4.90
C ILE A 301 -16.38 11.88 -3.82
N ALA A 302 -16.05 13.11 -3.44
CA ALA A 302 -16.77 13.86 -2.43
C ALA A 302 -18.24 14.12 -2.83
N SER A 303 -18.51 14.31 -4.13
CA SER A 303 -19.87 14.48 -4.67
C SER A 303 -20.57 13.14 -5.00
N GLY A 304 -19.99 11.99 -4.64
CA GLY A 304 -20.57 10.67 -4.87
C GLY A 304 -20.54 10.22 -6.34
N GLN A 305 -19.73 10.85 -7.18
CA GLN A 305 -19.59 10.48 -8.59
C GLN A 305 -18.63 9.32 -8.77
N ASN A 306 -18.87 8.52 -9.81
CA ASN A 306 -17.94 7.45 -10.20
C ASN A 306 -16.71 8.06 -10.89
N ILE A 307 -15.51 7.70 -10.42
CA ILE A 307 -14.23 8.13 -11.01
C ILE A 307 -13.80 7.32 -12.23
N GLY A 308 -14.54 6.27 -12.58
CA GLY A 308 -14.27 5.42 -13.76
C GLY A 308 -12.83 4.85 -13.76
N SER A 309 -12.13 5.04 -14.88
CA SER A 309 -10.73 4.63 -15.02
C SER A 309 -9.71 5.62 -14.45
N GLY A 310 -10.16 6.68 -13.76
CA GLY A 310 -9.28 7.69 -13.17
C GLY A 310 -8.20 7.09 -12.25
N ALA A 311 -8.58 6.11 -11.41
CA ALA A 311 -7.64 5.39 -10.56
C ALA A 311 -6.54 4.65 -11.35
N SER A 312 -6.89 4.06 -12.50
CA SER A 312 -5.93 3.38 -13.38
C SER A 312 -4.95 4.35 -14.03
N LEU A 313 -5.44 5.53 -14.44
CA LEU A 313 -4.61 6.58 -15.01
C LEU A 313 -3.66 7.15 -13.96
N MET A 314 -4.18 7.49 -12.77
CA MET A 314 -3.38 7.96 -11.63
C MET A 314 -2.27 6.97 -11.29
N LYS A 315 -2.57 5.68 -11.20
CA LYS A 315 -1.58 4.64 -10.88
C LYS A 315 -0.45 4.60 -11.91
N ASN A 316 -0.76 4.65 -13.20
CA ASN A 316 0.27 4.62 -14.25
C ASN A 316 1.16 5.86 -14.19
N MET A 317 0.56 7.05 -14.13
CA MET A 317 1.32 8.31 -14.05
C MET A 317 2.18 8.39 -12.79
N THR A 318 1.63 8.00 -11.63
CA THR A 318 2.39 7.97 -10.36
C THR A 318 3.59 7.04 -10.44
N SER A 319 3.43 5.85 -11.03
CA SER A 319 4.54 4.91 -11.19
C SER A 319 5.62 5.46 -12.12
N ASP A 320 5.23 6.06 -13.25
CA ASP A 320 6.16 6.60 -14.26
C ASP A 320 6.94 7.80 -13.71
N LEU A 321 6.24 8.73 -13.04
CA LEU A 321 6.84 9.91 -12.43
C LEU A 321 7.75 9.54 -11.26
N GLY A 322 7.32 8.61 -10.38
CA GLY A 322 8.13 8.13 -9.28
C GLY A 322 9.43 7.45 -9.75
N GLN A 323 9.35 6.65 -10.81
CA GLN A 323 10.55 6.06 -11.43
C GLN A 323 11.50 7.12 -12.01
N ARG A 324 10.96 8.15 -12.66
CA ARG A 324 11.74 9.24 -13.24
C ARG A 324 12.42 10.09 -12.15
N ILE A 325 11.67 10.47 -11.11
CA ILE A 325 12.20 11.26 -10.00
C ILE A 325 13.30 10.49 -9.25
N SER A 326 13.10 9.21 -8.98
CA SER A 326 14.13 8.38 -8.32
C SER A 326 15.38 8.21 -9.16
N ALA A 327 15.25 8.14 -10.51
CA ALA A 327 16.38 8.10 -11.42
C ALA A 327 17.18 9.43 -11.41
N MET A 328 16.48 10.57 -11.46
CA MET A 328 17.12 11.89 -11.37
C MET A 328 17.78 12.10 -9.99
N ARG A 329 17.15 11.64 -8.90
CA ARG A 329 17.75 11.69 -7.56
C ARG A 329 19.06 10.92 -7.52
N LEU A 330 19.09 9.70 -8.08
CA LEU A 330 20.30 8.88 -8.14
C LEU A 330 21.38 9.54 -9.01
N ALA A 331 21.01 10.11 -10.16
CA ALA A 331 21.95 10.82 -11.04
C ALA A 331 22.53 12.08 -10.37
N ALA A 332 21.72 12.83 -9.63
CA ALA A 332 22.15 14.06 -8.95
C ALA A 332 23.24 13.83 -7.87
N ILE A 333 23.20 12.68 -7.19
CA ILE A 333 24.20 12.34 -6.16
C ILE A 333 25.45 11.66 -6.72
N ALA A 334 25.46 11.33 -8.02
CA ALA A 334 26.59 10.79 -8.77
C ALA A 334 27.30 9.62 -8.03
N TYR A 335 28.56 9.75 -7.67
CA TYR A 335 29.35 8.70 -7.00
C TYR A 335 28.79 8.27 -5.64
N TYR A 336 28.04 9.14 -4.93
CA TYR A 336 27.39 8.78 -3.68
C TYR A 336 26.23 7.79 -3.85
N GLY A 337 25.76 7.59 -5.08
CA GLY A 337 24.79 6.57 -5.44
C GLY A 337 25.39 5.19 -5.76
N LEU A 338 26.73 5.07 -5.90
CA LEU A 338 27.38 3.79 -6.20
C LEU A 338 27.36 2.79 -5.04
N PRO A 339 27.57 3.20 -3.77
CA PRO A 339 27.40 2.28 -2.66
C PRO A 339 25.93 1.87 -2.55
N HIS A 340 25.66 0.58 -2.65
CA HIS A 340 24.36 0.01 -2.31
C HIS A 340 24.35 -0.26 -0.80
N ASN A 341 23.96 0.75 -0.04
CA ASN A 341 23.97 0.66 1.41
C ASN A 341 22.70 -0.01 1.93
N ASN A 342 22.65 -1.35 1.96
CA ASN A 342 21.80 -2.07 2.92
C ASN A 342 22.25 -1.84 4.35
N VAL A 343 23.37 -1.17 4.52
CA VAL A 343 24.15 -0.91 5.72
C VAL A 343 23.42 0.02 6.68
N LEU A 344 22.41 0.76 6.24
CA LEU A 344 21.56 1.56 7.15
C LEU A 344 20.85 0.71 8.21
N TRP A 345 20.75 -0.59 7.97
CA TRP A 345 20.11 -1.56 8.86
C TRP A 345 21.11 -2.35 9.70
N ILE A 346 22.42 -2.20 9.45
CA ILE A 346 23.48 -2.83 10.23
C ILE A 346 23.92 -1.84 11.29
N GLU A 347 23.63 -2.11 12.55
CA GLU A 347 24.02 -1.28 13.69
C GLU A 347 25.52 -0.98 13.66
N GLY A 348 25.88 0.31 13.68
CA GLY A 348 27.24 0.79 13.88
C GLY A 348 28.04 1.07 12.62
N GLU A 349 27.49 0.99 11.42
CA GLU A 349 28.18 1.43 10.21
C GLU A 349 27.66 2.78 9.71
N ASP A 350 28.58 3.73 9.50
CA ASP A 350 28.27 5.04 8.89
C ASP A 350 28.07 4.84 7.38
N GLY A 351 26.95 5.33 6.84
CA GLY A 351 26.72 5.36 5.41
C GLY A 351 27.70 6.30 4.69
N VAL A 352 27.89 6.09 3.38
CA VAL A 352 28.74 6.95 2.55
C VAL A 352 27.97 8.20 2.13
N GLY A 353 28.51 9.37 2.40
CA GLY A 353 27.93 10.66 2.04
C GLY A 353 26.91 11.17 3.07
N GLU A 354 26.14 12.18 2.68
CA GLU A 354 25.11 12.74 3.54
C GLU A 354 23.94 11.78 3.75
N GLU A 355 23.26 11.86 4.88
CA GLU A 355 22.12 10.99 5.22
C GLU A 355 21.03 11.01 4.11
N ARG A 356 20.78 12.18 3.50
CA ARG A 356 19.82 12.34 2.39
C ARG A 356 20.18 11.55 1.12
N PHE A 357 21.43 11.05 0.98
CA PHE A 357 21.87 10.25 -0.16
C PHE A 357 21.65 8.75 0.04
N GLN A 358 21.71 8.30 1.28
CA GLN A 358 21.86 6.90 1.65
C GLN A 358 20.72 6.01 1.14
N THR A 359 19.48 6.52 1.08
CA THR A 359 18.31 5.76 0.58
C THR A 359 18.11 5.83 -0.93
N ALA A 360 18.90 6.63 -1.68
CA ALA A 360 18.60 6.93 -3.07
C ALA A 360 18.70 5.71 -3.99
N THR A 361 19.74 4.89 -3.83
CA THR A 361 19.96 3.70 -4.66
C THR A 361 18.92 2.63 -4.38
N ALA A 362 18.64 2.32 -3.11
CA ALA A 362 17.61 1.35 -2.74
C ALA A 362 16.22 1.80 -3.21
N THR A 363 15.87 3.08 -3.02
CA THR A 363 14.61 3.65 -3.53
C THR A 363 14.51 3.54 -5.06
N TYR A 364 15.60 3.85 -5.80
CA TYR A 364 15.62 3.70 -7.26
C TYR A 364 15.37 2.25 -7.67
N LEU A 365 16.05 1.29 -7.05
CA LEU A 365 15.94 -0.13 -7.36
C LEU A 365 14.56 -0.69 -7.01
N ASN A 366 14.01 -0.36 -5.85
CA ASN A 366 12.67 -0.79 -5.44
C ASN A 366 11.58 -0.21 -6.36
N ASN A 367 11.70 1.05 -6.76
CA ASN A 367 10.73 1.68 -7.66
C ASN A 367 10.64 1.03 -9.05
N ARG A 368 11.60 0.19 -9.46
CA ARG A 368 11.47 -0.58 -10.73
C ARG A 368 10.26 -1.49 -10.73
N ALA A 369 9.87 -2.02 -9.56
CA ALA A 369 8.68 -2.85 -9.42
C ALA A 369 7.35 -2.07 -9.42
N SER A 370 7.37 -0.75 -9.24
CA SER A 370 6.16 0.08 -9.12
C SER A 370 5.23 0.03 -10.35
N SER A 371 5.77 -0.25 -11.53
CA SER A 371 4.99 -0.46 -12.76
C SER A 371 4.35 -1.86 -12.87
N VAL A 372 4.67 -2.77 -11.94
CA VAL A 372 4.22 -4.17 -11.95
C VAL A 372 3.25 -4.46 -10.82
N PHE A 373 3.61 -4.13 -9.57
CA PHE A 373 2.75 -4.38 -8.42
C PHE A 373 1.50 -3.46 -8.38
N GLY A 374 0.47 -3.82 -7.60
CA GLY A 374 -0.78 -3.06 -7.55
C GLY A 374 -1.53 -3.01 -8.89
N GLY A 375 -1.32 -4.02 -9.76
CA GLY A 375 -1.81 -4.11 -11.13
C GLY A 375 -0.84 -3.50 -12.14
N ALA A 376 -0.28 -4.36 -12.99
CA ALA A 376 0.71 -3.99 -14.00
C ALA A 376 0.20 -2.86 -14.93
N ARG A 377 1.15 -2.05 -15.41
CA ARG A 377 0.88 -0.92 -16.32
C ARG A 377 -0.02 -1.31 -17.49
N GLU A 378 0.23 -2.48 -18.09
CA GLU A 378 -0.52 -3.01 -19.22
C GLU A 378 -1.97 -3.32 -18.83
N VAL A 379 -2.18 -3.89 -17.65
CA VAL A 379 -3.53 -4.15 -17.11
C VAL A 379 -4.30 -2.84 -16.91
N GLN A 380 -3.64 -1.80 -16.35
CA GLN A 380 -4.26 -0.48 -16.18
C GLN A 380 -4.60 0.16 -17.53
N LYS A 381 -3.71 0.06 -18.53
CA LYS A 381 -3.98 0.53 -19.90
C LYS A 381 -5.15 -0.20 -20.53
N ASN A 382 -5.26 -1.51 -20.34
CA ASN A 382 -6.40 -2.30 -20.84
C ASN A 382 -7.72 -1.88 -20.17
N ILE A 383 -7.71 -1.56 -18.87
CA ILE A 383 -8.89 -1.04 -18.18
C ILE A 383 -9.30 0.30 -18.80
N ILE A 384 -8.36 1.21 -19.02
CA ILE A 384 -8.63 2.52 -19.64
C ILE A 384 -9.18 2.33 -21.06
N ALA A 385 -8.55 1.49 -21.88
CA ALA A 385 -8.98 1.22 -23.25
C ALA A 385 -10.43 0.72 -23.28
N LYS A 386 -10.78 -0.25 -22.43
CA LYS A 386 -12.14 -0.80 -22.35
C LYS A 386 -13.17 0.21 -21.86
N THR A 387 -12.84 0.98 -20.83
CA THR A 387 -13.82 1.85 -20.15
C THR A 387 -13.98 3.21 -20.82
N VAL A 388 -12.94 3.74 -21.46
CA VAL A 388 -12.95 5.07 -22.08
C VAL A 388 -13.12 4.99 -23.60
N LEU A 389 -12.44 4.05 -24.24
CA LEU A 389 -12.41 3.95 -25.71
C LEU A 389 -13.37 2.89 -26.25
N GLY A 390 -13.90 2.00 -25.39
CA GLY A 390 -14.80 0.91 -25.81
C GLY A 390 -14.12 -0.18 -26.64
N LEU A 391 -12.78 -0.34 -26.51
CA LEU A 391 -11.95 -1.29 -27.25
C LEU A 391 -11.89 -2.66 -26.56
#